data_f21ec7ae53d9e6a0d6a5bc209575bbfc
#
_entry.id   f21ec7ae53d9e6a0d6a5bc209575bbfc
#
_cell.length_a   1.000
_cell.length_b   1.000
_cell.length_c   1.000
_cell.angle_alpha   90.00
_cell.angle_beta   90.00
_cell.angle_gamma   90.00
#
_symmetry.space_group_name_H-M   'P 1'
#
loop_
_entity.id
_entity.type
_entity.pdbx_description
1 polymer ?
#
loop_
_entity_poly.entity_id
_entity_poly.type
_entity_poly.pdbx_seq_one_letter_code
_entity_poly.pdbx_strand_id
1 'polypeptide(L)'
;GTHSAASMCIVNTANPKADVNIKSDYPTVIKKIQEDDNKENIGNDGWNDIGDFEIGQTVPYKFESNIPNINGYDTYYYAWHDVMDEALTFDPDSVAIHVRTEDKNYELAKDEFQVITNPGNGETFKVEIQDIKAIVDREFDQKNDLNENVYGQKVILRYNATLNDKAAEDTGRPGFENDVRLEFSNNPDHD
;
A
#
# COMPACT_ATOMS: atom_id res chain seq x y z
N GLY A 1 11.71 -19.50 6.07
CA GLY A 1 11.43 -18.17 6.44
C GLY A 1 9.98 -17.93 6.47
N THR A 2 9.51 -17.29 7.40
CA THR A 2 8.21 -17.10 7.53
C THR A 2 7.83 -15.80 7.92
N HIS A 3 6.87 -15.36 7.45
CA HIS A 3 6.27 -14.26 7.76
C HIS A 3 5.13 -14.56 8.45
N SER A 4 4.90 -14.08 9.38
CA SER A 4 3.83 -14.41 9.97
C SER A 4 3.01 -13.42 10.51
N ALA A 5 3.28 -12.57 11.19
CA ALA A 5 2.35 -11.69 11.81
C ALA A 5 2.11 -10.51 10.96
N ALA A 6 0.91 -10.17 10.83
CA ALA A 6 0.53 -8.95 10.19
C ALA A 6 0.55 -7.83 11.19
N SER A 7 1.10 -6.72 10.78
CA SER A 7 0.87 -5.48 11.49
C SER A 7 -0.49 -4.97 11.04
N MET A 8 -1.37 -4.82 12.00
CA MET A 8 -2.69 -4.30 11.69
C MET A 8 -2.61 -2.80 11.57
N CYS A 9 -2.49 -2.35 10.34
CA CYS A 9 -2.60 -0.95 10.03
C CYS A 9 -3.83 -0.77 9.16
N ILE A 10 -4.96 -0.57 9.79
CA ILE A 10 -6.21 -0.40 9.06
C ILE A 10 -6.43 1.08 8.86
N VAL A 11 -6.45 1.49 7.61
CA VAL A 11 -6.75 2.85 7.21
C VAL A 11 -7.92 2.77 6.24
N ASN A 12 -8.99 3.47 6.52
CA ASN A 12 -10.16 3.46 5.65
C ASN A 12 -10.44 4.84 5.07
N THR A 13 -11.34 4.91 4.10
CA THR A 13 -11.66 6.18 3.46
C THR A 13 -12.44 7.13 4.36
N ALA A 14 -13.09 6.63 5.38
CA ALA A 14 -13.80 7.46 6.34
C ALA A 14 -12.85 8.17 7.32
N ASN A 15 -11.65 7.63 7.48
CA ASN A 15 -10.63 8.24 8.34
C ASN A 15 -9.26 8.21 7.64
N PRO A 16 -9.13 8.96 6.56
CA PRO A 16 -7.94 8.87 5.71
C PRO A 16 -6.69 9.48 6.32
N LYS A 17 -6.82 10.23 7.38
CA LYS A 17 -5.67 10.83 8.08
C LYS A 17 -5.13 9.96 9.19
N ALA A 18 -5.66 8.75 9.33
CA ALA A 18 -5.11 7.84 10.32
C ALA A 18 -3.67 7.50 9.94
N ASP A 19 -2.78 8.10 10.68
CA ASP A 19 -1.36 7.92 10.50
C ASP A 19 -0.95 6.83 11.47
N VAL A 20 -0.64 5.66 10.98
CA VAL A 20 -0.25 4.57 11.85
C VAL A 20 1.25 4.56 11.93
N ASN A 21 1.75 5.13 13.00
CA ASN A 21 3.17 5.17 13.26
C ASN A 21 3.52 4.02 14.19
N ILE A 22 3.99 2.95 13.62
CA ILE A 22 4.41 1.77 14.35
C ILE A 22 5.88 1.95 14.70
N LYS A 23 6.28 1.40 15.84
CA LYS A 23 7.66 1.53 16.34
C LYS A 23 8.70 1.19 15.27
N SER A 24 9.91 1.64 15.50
CA SER A 24 11.03 1.66 14.55
C SER A 24 11.29 0.39 13.75
N ASP A 25 10.86 -0.77 14.23
CA ASP A 25 11.08 -2.05 13.54
C ASP A 25 9.98 -2.37 12.54
N TYR A 26 8.96 -1.54 12.42
CA TYR A 26 7.82 -1.77 11.57
C TYR A 26 7.64 -0.62 10.58
N PRO A 27 7.06 -0.90 9.41
CA PRO A 27 6.81 0.17 8.43
C PRO A 27 5.75 1.15 8.90
N THR A 28 5.88 2.41 8.50
CA THR A 28 4.82 3.39 8.63
C THR A 28 3.92 3.33 7.41
N VAL A 29 2.65 3.67 7.58
CA VAL A 29 1.66 3.54 6.52
C VAL A 29 0.80 4.79 6.43
N ILE A 30 0.59 5.27 5.22
CA ILE A 30 -0.32 6.38 4.92
C ILE A 30 -1.13 6.01 3.69
N LYS A 31 -2.45 6.18 3.77
CA LYS A 31 -3.34 5.95 2.65
C LYS A 31 -3.97 7.27 2.22
N LYS A 32 -4.07 7.48 0.91
CA LYS A 32 -4.67 8.68 0.34
C LYS A 32 -5.54 8.36 -0.85
N ILE A 33 -6.49 9.25 -1.13
CA ILE A 33 -7.35 9.20 -2.31
C ILE A 33 -7.08 10.45 -3.13
N GLN A 34 -6.90 10.28 -4.41
CA GLN A 34 -6.73 11.42 -5.32
C GLN A 34 -8.09 11.91 -5.77
N GLU A 35 -8.39 13.18 -5.54
CA GLU A 35 -9.60 13.79 -6.07
C GLU A 35 -9.45 14.18 -7.54
N ASP A 36 -10.55 14.09 -8.25
CA ASP A 36 -10.58 14.28 -9.69
C ASP A 36 -10.44 15.75 -10.09
N ASP A 37 -10.99 16.64 -9.32
CA ASP A 37 -11.18 18.03 -9.73
C ASP A 37 -10.45 19.08 -8.87
N ASN A 38 -9.73 18.70 -7.87
CA ASN A 38 -9.14 19.64 -6.94
C ASN A 38 -7.63 19.61 -6.92
N LYS A 39 -7.05 19.94 -8.03
CA LYS A 39 -5.59 19.86 -8.18
C LYS A 39 -4.83 20.93 -7.41
N GLU A 40 -5.49 21.98 -6.98
CA GLU A 40 -4.81 23.13 -6.38
C GLU A 40 -4.65 23.05 -4.87
N ASN A 41 -5.48 22.24 -4.21
CA ASN A 41 -5.52 22.21 -2.74
C ASN A 41 -5.09 20.89 -2.13
N ILE A 42 -4.51 20.06 -2.91
CA ILE A 42 -4.13 18.77 -2.46
C ILE A 42 -2.65 18.76 -2.32
N GLY A 43 -2.13 18.47 -1.25
CA GLY A 43 -0.70 18.46 -1.05
C GLY A 43 0.13 18.19 -2.31
N ASN A 44 1.37 18.04 -2.21
CA ASN A 44 2.33 18.11 -3.33
C ASN A 44 2.08 17.15 -4.50
N ASP A 45 1.24 16.14 -4.33
CA ASP A 45 1.06 15.09 -5.33
C ASP A 45 -0.32 15.07 -5.97
N GLY A 46 -1.18 16.02 -5.69
CA GLY A 46 -2.56 15.97 -6.18
C GLY A 46 -3.41 14.92 -5.47
N TRP A 47 -3.04 14.51 -4.27
CA TRP A 47 -3.77 13.51 -3.48
C TRP A 47 -4.52 14.15 -2.33
N ASN A 48 -5.71 13.63 -2.06
CA ASN A 48 -6.57 14.11 -0.99
C ASN A 48 -7.01 12.98 -0.07
N ASP A 49 -7.41 13.36 1.15
CA ASP A 49 -7.87 12.40 2.14
C ASP A 49 -9.27 11.86 1.85
N ILE A 50 -10.12 12.67 1.24
CA ILE A 50 -11.50 12.30 0.94
C ILE A 50 -11.81 12.68 -0.48
N GLY A 51 -12.26 11.70 -1.26
CA GLY A 51 -12.68 11.94 -2.62
C GLY A 51 -14.18 12.12 -2.73
N ASP A 52 -14.61 12.94 -3.66
CA ASP A 52 -16.02 13.13 -4.02
C ASP A 52 -16.18 12.63 -5.45
N PHE A 53 -16.67 11.41 -5.60
CA PHE A 53 -16.73 10.73 -6.88
C PHE A 53 -18.17 10.39 -7.24
N GLU A 54 -18.46 10.40 -8.53
CA GLU A 54 -19.74 10.00 -9.09
C GLU A 54 -19.69 8.53 -9.53
N ILE A 55 -20.87 7.92 -9.66
CA ILE A 55 -20.98 6.55 -10.18
C ILE A 55 -20.36 6.49 -11.57
N GLY A 56 -19.53 5.47 -11.77
CA GLY A 56 -18.80 5.28 -13.02
C GLY A 56 -17.43 5.91 -13.05
N GLN A 57 -17.14 6.78 -12.10
CA GLN A 57 -15.80 7.38 -12.03
C GLN A 57 -14.78 6.44 -11.42
N THR A 58 -13.54 6.62 -11.85
CA THR A 58 -12.39 5.91 -11.29
C THR A 58 -11.93 6.61 -10.03
N VAL A 59 -11.78 5.82 -8.98
CA VAL A 59 -11.28 6.29 -7.68
C VAL A 59 -9.86 5.77 -7.52
N PRO A 60 -8.85 6.65 -7.60
CA PRO A 60 -7.46 6.24 -7.43
C PRO A 60 -7.07 6.22 -5.96
N TYR A 61 -6.37 5.16 -5.56
CA TYR A 61 -5.86 4.98 -4.21
C TYR A 61 -4.34 4.96 -4.21
N LYS A 62 -3.77 5.49 -3.16
CA LYS A 62 -2.33 5.49 -2.93
C LYS A 62 -2.08 5.08 -1.49
N PHE A 63 -1.19 4.11 -1.33
CA PHE A 63 -0.84 3.60 -0.02
C PHE A 63 0.67 3.71 0.13
N GLU A 64 1.13 4.45 1.13
CA GLU A 64 2.56 4.66 1.37
C GLU A 64 3.01 3.98 2.64
N SER A 65 4.18 3.38 2.59
CA SER A 65 4.84 2.79 3.75
C SER A 65 6.35 2.96 3.60
N ASN A 66 7.08 2.56 4.60
CA ASN A 66 8.54 2.63 4.56
C ASN A 66 9.13 1.28 4.91
N ILE A 67 10.24 0.94 4.26
CA ILE A 67 11.00 -0.26 4.61
C ILE A 67 11.66 -0.01 5.97
N PRO A 68 11.40 -0.85 6.97
CA PRO A 68 12.11 -0.74 8.25
C PRO A 68 13.53 -1.27 8.12
N ASN A 69 14.30 -1.24 9.18
CA ASN A 69 15.63 -1.85 9.19
C ASN A 69 15.47 -3.37 9.13
N ILE A 70 15.80 -3.95 7.98
CA ILE A 70 15.66 -5.39 7.73
C ILE A 70 16.99 -6.10 7.59
N ASN A 71 18.06 -5.53 8.15
CA ASN A 71 19.37 -6.14 8.08
C ASN A 71 19.48 -7.52 8.74
N GLY A 72 18.58 -7.84 9.69
CA GLY A 72 18.58 -9.14 10.32
C GLY A 72 17.79 -10.23 9.58
N TYR A 73 17.30 -9.93 8.38
CA TYR A 73 16.47 -10.86 7.61
C TYR A 73 17.22 -11.36 6.39
N ASP A 74 17.02 -12.61 6.02
CA ASP A 74 17.49 -13.15 4.74
C ASP A 74 16.56 -12.74 3.61
N THR A 75 15.26 -12.82 3.86
CA THR A 75 14.22 -12.39 2.94
C THR A 75 13.22 -11.54 3.70
N TYR A 76 12.43 -10.78 2.99
CA TYR A 76 11.40 -9.97 3.64
C TYR A 76 10.12 -9.97 2.83
N TYR A 77 9.09 -10.59 3.38
CA TYR A 77 7.77 -10.68 2.79
C TYR A 77 6.99 -9.38 3.03
N TYR A 78 6.23 -8.93 2.03
CA TYR A 78 5.48 -7.70 2.11
C TYR A 78 4.19 -7.84 1.32
N ALA A 79 3.06 -7.63 1.96
CA ALA A 79 1.78 -7.81 1.28
C ALA A 79 0.74 -6.85 1.82
N TRP A 80 -0.15 -6.41 0.94
CA TRP A 80 -1.29 -5.59 1.29
C TRP A 80 -2.56 -6.41 1.11
N HIS A 81 -3.45 -6.34 2.10
CA HIS A 81 -4.76 -6.95 2.06
C HIS A 81 -5.79 -5.84 2.02
N ASP A 82 -6.75 -5.93 1.13
CA ASP A 82 -7.73 -4.87 0.93
C ASP A 82 -9.15 -5.42 1.01
N VAL A 83 -10.00 -4.70 1.75
CA VAL A 83 -11.43 -4.97 1.82
C VAL A 83 -12.15 -3.72 1.36
N MET A 84 -12.75 -3.79 0.18
CA MET A 84 -13.52 -2.69 -0.39
C MET A 84 -15.00 -2.88 -0.12
N ASP A 85 -15.69 -1.76 0.09
CA ASP A 85 -17.14 -1.74 0.05
C ASP A 85 -17.59 -2.28 -1.31
N GLU A 86 -18.73 -2.97 -1.33
CA GLU A 86 -19.24 -3.55 -2.57
C GLU A 86 -19.65 -2.51 -3.63
N ALA A 87 -19.76 -1.24 -3.26
CA ALA A 87 -19.96 -0.15 -4.20
C ALA A 87 -18.68 0.22 -4.97
N LEU A 88 -17.54 -0.36 -4.60
CA LEU A 88 -16.27 -0.15 -5.28
C LEU A 88 -15.87 -1.41 -6.03
N THR A 89 -15.55 -1.25 -7.31
CA THR A 89 -15.08 -2.35 -8.15
C THR A 89 -13.59 -2.18 -8.40
N PHE A 90 -12.81 -3.09 -7.85
CA PHE A 90 -11.35 -3.07 -7.98
C PHE A 90 -10.91 -3.37 -9.41
N ASP A 91 -9.90 -2.62 -9.89
CA ASP A 91 -9.25 -2.88 -11.18
C ASP A 91 -7.89 -3.54 -10.95
N PRO A 92 -7.78 -4.87 -11.14
CA PRO A 92 -6.51 -5.57 -10.89
C PRO A 92 -5.38 -5.16 -11.82
N ASP A 93 -5.69 -4.64 -12.99
CA ASP A 93 -4.67 -4.22 -13.95
C ASP A 93 -4.10 -2.84 -13.62
N SER A 94 -4.70 -2.14 -12.69
CA SER A 94 -4.26 -0.80 -12.30
C SER A 94 -3.16 -0.79 -11.25
N VAL A 95 -2.79 -1.93 -10.70
CA VAL A 95 -1.83 -2.00 -9.59
C VAL A 95 -0.43 -1.63 -10.08
N ALA A 96 0.19 -0.69 -9.38
CA ALA A 96 1.58 -0.32 -9.60
C ALA A 96 2.27 -0.14 -8.25
N ILE A 97 3.52 -0.59 -8.16
CA ILE A 97 4.31 -0.50 -6.95
C ILE A 97 5.61 0.21 -7.26
N HIS A 98 5.94 1.21 -6.46
CA HIS A 98 7.21 1.92 -6.55
C HIS A 98 7.95 1.83 -5.22
N VAL A 99 9.25 1.69 -5.31
CA VAL A 99 10.14 1.85 -4.16
C VAL A 99 11.04 3.04 -4.47
N ARG A 100 11.12 3.99 -3.56
CA ARG A 100 11.88 5.20 -3.87
C ARG A 100 12.59 5.83 -2.66
N THR A 101 13.63 6.58 -3.00
CA THR A 101 14.27 7.56 -2.13
C THR A 101 14.15 8.93 -2.80
N GLU A 102 14.79 9.94 -2.24
CA GLU A 102 14.85 11.25 -2.89
C GLU A 102 15.60 11.20 -4.23
N ASP A 103 16.52 10.27 -4.36
CA ASP A 103 17.42 10.21 -5.52
C ASP A 103 17.01 9.19 -6.57
N LYS A 104 16.18 8.21 -6.21
CA LYS A 104 15.85 7.12 -7.13
C LYS A 104 14.42 6.66 -6.93
N ASN A 105 13.73 6.40 -8.04
CA ASN A 105 12.41 5.80 -8.07
C ASN A 105 12.46 4.54 -8.92
N TYR A 106 12.17 3.41 -8.31
CA TYR A 106 12.12 2.13 -9.01
C TYR A 106 10.69 1.61 -9.05
N GLU A 107 10.18 1.37 -10.25
CA GLU A 107 8.88 0.72 -10.41
C GLU A 107 9.08 -0.78 -10.55
N LEU A 108 8.39 -1.58 -9.73
CA LEU A 108 8.49 -3.02 -9.80
C LEU A 108 7.97 -3.53 -11.14
N ALA A 109 8.66 -4.52 -11.68
CA ALA A 109 8.18 -5.24 -12.86
C ALA A 109 6.99 -6.13 -12.49
N LYS A 110 6.18 -6.47 -13.45
CA LYS A 110 4.95 -7.25 -13.22
C LYS A 110 5.23 -8.65 -12.65
N ASP A 111 6.42 -9.19 -12.85
CA ASP A 111 6.83 -10.47 -12.29
C ASP A 111 7.43 -10.36 -10.88
N GLU A 112 7.57 -9.16 -10.36
CA GLU A 112 8.12 -8.94 -9.01
C GLU A 112 7.05 -8.85 -7.93
N PHE A 113 5.80 -8.87 -8.31
CA PHE A 113 4.68 -8.89 -7.36
C PHE A 113 3.51 -9.66 -7.95
N GLN A 114 2.57 -10.03 -7.09
CA GLN A 114 1.39 -10.79 -7.51
C GLN A 114 0.13 -10.12 -6.99
N VAL A 115 -0.86 -9.98 -7.86
CA VAL A 115 -2.19 -9.49 -7.51
C VAL A 115 -3.13 -10.68 -7.46
N ILE A 116 -3.77 -10.89 -6.31
CA ILE A 116 -4.69 -12.00 -6.08
C ILE A 116 -6.06 -11.42 -5.79
N THR A 117 -7.03 -11.69 -6.64
CA THR A 117 -8.39 -11.25 -6.43
C THR A 117 -9.16 -12.31 -5.65
N ASN A 118 -10.05 -11.86 -4.76
CA ASN A 118 -10.86 -12.73 -3.90
C ASN A 118 -10.03 -13.80 -3.18
N PRO A 119 -9.02 -13.39 -2.41
CA PRO A 119 -8.14 -14.35 -1.75
C PRO A 119 -8.80 -15.15 -0.63
N GLY A 120 -9.99 -14.78 -0.22
CA GLY A 120 -10.70 -15.39 0.89
C GLY A 120 -10.80 -14.43 2.09
N ASN A 121 -11.38 -14.91 3.17
CA ASN A 121 -11.55 -14.14 4.43
C ASN A 121 -12.28 -12.81 4.26
N GLY A 122 -13.13 -12.70 3.24
CA GLY A 122 -13.86 -11.45 2.97
C GLY A 122 -13.03 -10.37 2.31
N GLU A 123 -11.80 -10.68 1.92
CA GLU A 123 -10.93 -9.70 1.28
C GLU A 123 -11.26 -9.55 -0.19
N THR A 124 -11.15 -8.31 -0.69
CA THR A 124 -11.38 -8.01 -2.09
C THR A 124 -10.18 -8.41 -2.93
N PHE A 125 -8.97 -8.05 -2.46
CA PHE A 125 -7.75 -8.44 -3.14
C PHE A 125 -6.56 -8.43 -2.17
N LYS A 126 -5.50 -9.05 -2.62
CA LYS A 126 -4.21 -9.07 -1.95
C LYS A 126 -3.13 -8.79 -2.99
N VAL A 127 -2.18 -7.96 -2.64
CA VAL A 127 -0.98 -7.73 -3.45
C VAL A 127 0.21 -8.19 -2.64
N GLU A 128 1.03 -9.09 -3.18
CA GLU A 128 2.16 -9.61 -2.40
C GLU A 128 3.48 -9.52 -3.16
N ILE A 129 4.52 -9.25 -2.39
CA ILE A 129 5.92 -9.28 -2.82
C ILE A 129 6.60 -10.33 -1.95
N GLN A 130 7.09 -11.40 -2.56
CA GLN A 130 7.67 -12.52 -1.81
C GLN A 130 8.94 -12.13 -1.07
N ASP A 131 9.77 -11.29 -1.68
CA ASP A 131 11.01 -10.85 -1.07
C ASP A 131 11.36 -9.42 -1.51
N ILE A 132 10.81 -8.45 -0.80
CA ILE A 132 11.10 -7.06 -1.10
C ILE A 132 12.55 -6.69 -0.76
N LYS A 133 13.18 -7.43 0.17
CA LYS A 133 14.57 -7.18 0.52
C LYS A 133 15.50 -7.37 -0.66
N ALA A 134 15.30 -8.42 -1.44
CA ALA A 134 16.11 -8.66 -2.64
C ALA A 134 15.99 -7.53 -3.64
N ILE A 135 14.80 -6.98 -3.82
CA ILE A 135 14.55 -5.86 -4.72
C ILE A 135 15.26 -4.61 -4.23
N VAL A 136 15.07 -4.27 -2.96
CA VAL A 136 15.66 -3.07 -2.37
C VAL A 136 17.20 -3.15 -2.37
N ASP A 137 17.75 -4.29 -2.01
CA ASP A 137 19.21 -4.48 -1.97
C ASP A 137 19.83 -4.40 -3.37
N ARG A 138 19.10 -4.84 -4.39
CA ARG A 138 19.56 -4.75 -5.77
C ARG A 138 19.51 -3.32 -6.31
N GLU A 139 18.40 -2.62 -6.04
CA GLU A 139 18.14 -1.30 -6.63
C GLU A 139 18.71 -0.14 -5.82
N PHE A 140 18.90 -0.31 -4.53
CA PHE A 140 19.32 0.77 -3.63
C PHE A 140 20.54 0.35 -2.84
N ASP A 141 21.64 0.10 -3.54
CA ASP A 141 22.89 -0.41 -2.97
C ASP A 141 23.63 0.70 -2.22
N GLN A 142 23.13 1.02 -1.03
CA GLN A 142 23.72 2.04 -0.16
C GLN A 142 24.09 1.41 1.18
N LYS A 143 25.30 1.70 1.64
CA LYS A 143 25.83 1.15 2.89
C LYS A 143 26.07 2.25 3.90
N ASN A 144 25.95 1.91 5.18
CA ASN A 144 26.35 2.78 6.28
C ASN A 144 27.82 2.50 6.68
N ASP A 145 28.29 3.16 7.72
CA ASP A 145 29.68 3.04 8.19
C ASP A 145 30.04 1.63 8.69
N LEU A 146 29.02 0.85 9.06
CA LEU A 146 29.20 -0.54 9.51
C LEU A 146 29.08 -1.54 8.35
N ASN A 147 29.06 -1.05 7.12
CA ASN A 147 28.88 -1.86 5.92
C ASN A 147 27.53 -2.62 5.89
N GLU A 148 26.53 -2.06 6.54
CA GLU A 148 25.18 -2.59 6.51
C GLU A 148 24.36 -1.83 5.48
N ASN A 149 23.38 -2.51 4.89
CA ASN A 149 22.45 -1.87 3.97
C ASN A 149 21.61 -0.80 4.67
N VAL A 150 21.39 0.32 4.00
CA VAL A 150 20.57 1.40 4.51
C VAL A 150 19.13 1.22 4.01
N TYR A 151 18.20 1.21 4.94
CA TYR A 151 16.78 1.07 4.65
C TYR A 151 16.03 2.36 5.00
N GLY A 152 14.75 2.41 4.74
CA GLY A 152 13.91 3.58 4.91
C GLY A 152 13.24 4.03 3.62
N GLN A 153 13.48 3.29 2.54
CA GLN A 153 12.87 3.58 1.25
C GLN A 153 11.36 3.59 1.36
N LYS A 154 10.71 4.49 0.64
CA LYS A 154 9.26 4.50 0.54
C LYS A 154 8.81 3.38 -0.37
N VAL A 155 7.74 2.70 0.05
CA VAL A 155 7.04 1.74 -0.79
C VAL A 155 5.68 2.32 -1.07
N ILE A 156 5.37 2.53 -2.35
CA ILE A 156 4.13 3.16 -2.76
C ILE A 156 3.34 2.17 -3.60
N LEU A 157 2.16 1.82 -3.10
CA LEU A 157 1.19 1.02 -3.83
C LEU A 157 0.13 1.95 -4.40
N ARG A 158 -0.14 1.84 -5.69
CA ARG A 158 -1.23 2.56 -6.35
C ARG A 158 -2.17 1.58 -7.01
N TYR A 159 -3.44 1.85 -6.94
CA TYR A 159 -4.46 1.05 -7.62
C TYR A 159 -5.73 1.88 -7.76
N ASN A 160 -6.60 1.44 -8.66
CA ASN A 160 -7.85 2.11 -8.92
C ASN A 160 -9.03 1.19 -8.62
N ALA A 161 -10.13 1.81 -8.25
CA ALA A 161 -11.44 1.18 -8.22
C ALA A 161 -12.43 2.07 -8.94
N THR A 162 -13.56 1.53 -9.36
CA THR A 162 -14.65 2.29 -9.96
C THR A 162 -15.82 2.29 -9.02
N LEU A 163 -16.44 3.44 -8.82
CA LEU A 163 -17.67 3.53 -8.06
C LEU A 163 -18.80 2.97 -8.91
N ASN A 164 -19.45 1.91 -8.46
CA ASN A 164 -20.46 1.21 -9.23
C ASN A 164 -21.89 1.57 -8.81
N ASP A 165 -22.88 0.96 -9.48
CA ASP A 165 -24.28 1.29 -9.27
C ASP A 165 -24.80 1.01 -7.85
N LYS A 166 -24.13 0.18 -7.09
CA LYS A 166 -24.51 -0.08 -5.70
C LYS A 166 -24.38 1.15 -4.81
N ALA A 167 -23.58 2.13 -5.24
CA ALA A 167 -23.46 3.39 -4.53
C ALA A 167 -24.79 4.16 -4.47
N ALA A 168 -25.68 3.96 -5.45
CA ALA A 168 -26.98 4.61 -5.49
C ALA A 168 -28.00 3.97 -4.54
N GLU A 169 -27.77 2.76 -4.09
CA GLU A 169 -28.69 2.03 -3.25
C GLU A 169 -28.66 2.47 -1.79
N ASP A 170 -27.63 3.17 -1.40
CA ASP A 170 -27.41 3.53 -0.01
C ASP A 170 -27.14 5.03 0.12
N THR A 171 -28.21 5.80 0.00
CA THR A 171 -28.11 7.26 0.11
C THR A 171 -28.01 7.66 1.58
N GLY A 172 -27.12 8.58 1.87
CA GLY A 172 -26.92 9.08 3.23
C GLY A 172 -25.68 8.54 3.91
N ARG A 173 -24.94 7.66 3.28
CA ARG A 173 -23.64 7.24 3.80
C ARG A 173 -22.61 8.33 3.54
N PRO A 174 -21.71 8.60 4.49
CA PRO A 174 -20.68 9.63 4.31
C PRO A 174 -19.59 9.23 3.32
N GLY A 175 -19.58 8.00 2.83
CA GLY A 175 -18.61 7.50 1.87
C GLY A 175 -18.61 5.98 1.84
N PHE A 176 -17.71 5.43 1.04
CA PHE A 176 -17.57 3.99 0.87
C PHE A 176 -16.18 3.58 1.35
N GLU A 177 -16.15 2.62 2.26
CA GLU A 177 -14.91 2.24 2.93
C GLU A 177 -14.02 1.40 2.06
N ASN A 178 -12.73 1.60 2.20
CA ASN A 178 -11.70 0.76 1.63
C ASN A 178 -10.62 0.56 2.69
N ASP A 179 -10.61 -0.61 3.31
CA ASP A 179 -9.71 -0.92 4.41
C ASP A 179 -8.51 -1.68 3.91
N VAL A 180 -7.33 -1.24 4.30
CA VAL A 180 -6.07 -1.84 3.89
C VAL A 180 -5.29 -2.30 5.12
N ARG A 181 -4.77 -3.52 5.04
CA ARG A 181 -3.90 -4.09 6.07
C ARG A 181 -2.57 -4.46 5.43
N LEU A 182 -1.48 -4.09 6.07
CA LEU A 182 -0.14 -4.46 5.63
C LEU A 182 0.35 -5.67 6.42
N GLU A 183 0.80 -6.68 5.70
CA GLU A 183 1.42 -7.87 6.27
C GLU A 183 2.91 -7.87 5.89
N PHE A 184 3.77 -8.21 6.83
CA PHE A 184 5.20 -8.21 6.59
C PHE A 184 5.89 -9.24 7.51
N SER A 185 7.12 -9.61 7.15
CA SER A 185 7.94 -10.47 8.00
C SER A 185 8.25 -9.77 9.31
N ASN A 186 8.11 -10.46 10.43
CA ASN A 186 8.32 -9.85 11.74
C ASN A 186 9.33 -10.57 12.60
N ASN A 187 9.94 -11.62 12.10
CA ASN A 187 11.01 -12.31 12.80
C ASN A 187 12.19 -12.47 11.86
N PRO A 188 13.40 -12.14 12.28
CA PRO A 188 14.59 -12.40 11.47
C PRO A 188 14.71 -13.89 11.17
N ASP A 189 15.18 -14.21 9.97
CA ASP A 189 15.48 -15.59 9.60
C ASP A 189 16.80 -15.97 10.24
N HIS A 190 16.76 -16.98 11.09
CA HIS A 190 17.95 -17.46 11.77
C HIS A 190 18.41 -18.80 11.23
N ASP A 191 17.71 -19.33 10.28
CA ASP A 191 17.98 -20.68 9.79
C ASP A 191 18.63 -20.70 8.43
#